data_c2452672e7b24654622a8e42654b56ca
#
_entry.id   c2452672e7b24654622a8e42654b56ca
#
_cell.length_a   1.000
_cell.length_b   1.000
_cell.length_c   1.000
_cell.angle_alpha   90.00
_cell.angle_beta   90.00
_cell.angle_gamma   90.00
#
_symmetry.space_group_name_H-M   'P 1'
#
loop_
_entity.id
_entity.type
_entity.pdbx_description
1 polymer ?
#
loop_
_entity_poly.entity_id
_entity_poly.type
_entity_poly.pdbx_seq_one_letter_code
_entity_poly.pdbx_strand_id
1 'polypeptide(L)'
;MITRRNFIIASGLTALASTRVFGANDTLRIGVIGAGHRMKGLLDAADKVAPYQIVAVSDVYGPNRDAVVQRSNGLATAHLDYREVLAKDIDAVIIASPDHWHVPMAVDALKAGKDVYLEKPVTHTIEEGAVLTRAVRSSKQILQCGMQQRSWTHFRDAVDMIQAGSLGRVVQVRTYWWQNYHRNWPAKPIDQQALDWKLWLGSAPDQPFSDEKFSHWRWFWNFGGGAMTDLFTHWIDVVHWAMKSDQPKQALMLGDKYIFDQWDCPDTIQAAFRYPGFDVVYEGMMNSSIDDGGLEFRGTEATLKIDRGGFAVYREHIDEGEGHNPVMTARSFRDGTISHMENFFDCIKSRKEPNAPVESGVAAARAGQIGNLAHQRGGQTMWPAKS
;
A
#
# COMPACT_ATOMS: atom_id res chain seq x y z
N MET A 1 -43.85 -34.89 29.64
CA MET A 1 -42.97 -34.42 30.72
C MET A 1 -41.55 -34.28 30.18
N ILE A 2 -41.16 -33.08 29.81
CA ILE A 2 -39.83 -32.79 29.29
C ILE A 2 -38.98 -32.45 30.50
N THR A 3 -38.01 -33.33 30.79
CA THR A 3 -37.14 -33.21 31.94
C THR A 3 -36.06 -32.14 31.76
N ARG A 4 -35.74 -31.40 32.81
CA ARG A 4 -34.74 -30.31 32.90
C ARG A 4 -33.30 -30.66 32.50
N ARG A 5 -33.04 -31.84 31.95
CA ARG A 5 -31.69 -32.32 31.62
C ARG A 5 -31.25 -32.08 30.15
N ASN A 6 -32.16 -31.64 29.26
CA ASN A 6 -31.82 -31.44 27.85
C ASN A 6 -31.60 -29.97 27.46
N PHE A 7 -31.39 -29.07 28.40
CA PHE A 7 -31.19 -27.63 28.14
C PHE A 7 -29.75 -27.15 28.36
N ILE A 8 -28.78 -28.04 28.57
CA ILE A 8 -27.38 -27.68 28.88
C ILE A 8 -26.36 -28.22 27.82
N ILE A 9 -26.77 -28.53 26.59
CA ILE A 9 -25.84 -28.92 25.51
C ILE A 9 -26.07 -28.08 24.25
N ALA A 10 -26.41 -26.81 24.39
CA ALA A 10 -26.46 -25.88 23.25
C ALA A 10 -25.84 -24.51 23.57
N SER A 11 -24.93 -24.45 24.53
CA SER A 11 -24.09 -23.28 24.81
C SER A 11 -22.63 -23.61 24.43
N GLY A 12 -22.46 -24.09 23.20
CA GLY A 12 -21.16 -24.28 22.60
C GLY A 12 -20.65 -22.94 22.08
N LEU A 13 -19.64 -22.40 22.73
CA LEU A 13 -18.52 -21.65 22.17
C LEU A 13 -18.84 -20.63 21.04
N THR A 14 -19.57 -19.57 21.33
CA THR A 14 -19.24 -18.27 20.80
C THR A 14 -18.03 -17.78 21.60
N ALA A 15 -16.84 -17.97 21.08
CA ALA A 15 -15.68 -17.21 21.49
C ALA A 15 -16.04 -15.73 21.22
N LEU A 16 -16.51 -15.02 22.25
CA LEU A 16 -16.56 -13.58 22.24
C LEU A 16 -15.11 -13.12 22.05
N ALA A 17 -14.77 -12.72 20.84
CA ALA A 17 -13.60 -11.89 20.61
C ALA A 17 -13.81 -10.64 21.47
N SER A 18 -13.33 -10.68 22.71
CA SER A 18 -13.32 -9.52 23.59
C SER A 18 -12.35 -8.52 22.95
N THR A 19 -12.88 -7.49 22.32
CA THR A 19 -12.06 -6.34 21.95
C THR A 19 -11.46 -5.81 23.24
N ARG A 20 -10.14 -5.93 23.38
CA ARG A 20 -9.42 -5.40 24.52
C ARG A 20 -9.67 -3.89 24.59
N VAL A 21 -10.16 -3.41 25.73
CA VAL A 21 -10.26 -1.97 25.97
C VAL A 21 -8.87 -1.49 26.38
N PHE A 22 -8.24 -0.70 25.53
CA PHE A 22 -6.91 -0.14 25.81
C PHE A 22 -7.00 0.99 26.82
N GLY A 23 -6.22 0.88 27.91
CA GLY A 23 -5.88 1.99 28.79
C GLY A 23 -4.81 2.90 28.15
N ALA A 24 -4.69 4.13 28.63
CA ALA A 24 -3.71 5.10 28.09
C ALA A 24 -2.25 4.61 28.14
N ASN A 25 -1.93 3.67 29.03
CA ASN A 25 -0.57 3.14 29.24
C ASN A 25 -0.39 1.71 28.68
N ASP A 26 -1.35 1.16 27.97
CA ASP A 26 -1.24 -0.19 27.44
C ASP A 26 -0.28 -0.24 26.26
N THR A 27 0.70 -1.13 26.34
CA THR A 27 1.64 -1.41 25.27
C THR A 27 0.96 -2.31 24.22
N LEU A 28 0.97 -1.88 22.94
CA LEU A 28 0.46 -2.66 21.83
C LEU A 28 1.35 -3.88 21.56
N ARG A 29 0.74 -5.04 21.39
CA ARG A 29 1.41 -6.31 21.07
C ARG A 29 1.22 -6.58 19.59
N ILE A 30 2.32 -6.56 18.84
CA ILE A 30 2.32 -6.59 17.37
C ILE A 30 2.90 -7.91 16.87
N GLY A 31 2.21 -8.50 15.89
CA GLY A 31 2.73 -9.55 15.03
C GLY A 31 3.31 -8.95 13.75
N VAL A 32 4.41 -9.51 13.27
CA VAL A 32 5.07 -9.10 12.03
C VAL A 32 4.92 -10.22 10.99
N ILE A 33 4.42 -9.89 9.79
CA ILE A 33 4.24 -10.83 8.69
C ILE A 33 4.91 -10.28 7.43
N GLY A 34 5.93 -11.01 6.91
CA GLY A 34 6.80 -10.52 5.85
C GLY A 34 7.83 -9.52 6.38
N ALA A 35 9.03 -10.01 6.72
CA ALA A 35 10.05 -9.27 7.46
C ALA A 35 11.16 -8.68 6.56
N GLY A 36 10.85 -8.45 5.27
CA GLY A 36 11.76 -7.91 4.29
C GLY A 36 12.11 -6.42 4.49
N HIS A 37 12.74 -5.83 3.47
CA HIS A 37 13.25 -4.45 3.53
C HIS A 37 12.18 -3.42 3.92
N ARG A 38 10.95 -3.54 3.39
CA ARG A 38 9.86 -2.60 3.72
C ARG A 38 9.47 -2.66 5.19
N MET A 39 9.40 -3.85 5.77
CA MET A 39 9.08 -4.02 7.18
C MET A 39 10.07 -3.29 8.08
N LYS A 40 11.36 -3.34 7.75
CA LYS A 40 12.37 -2.59 8.51
C LYS A 40 12.00 -1.11 8.60
N GLY A 41 11.66 -0.46 7.49
CA GLY A 41 11.26 0.96 7.47
C GLY A 41 9.97 1.23 8.26
N LEU A 42 9.01 0.30 8.28
CA LEU A 42 7.78 0.42 9.07
C LEU A 42 8.07 0.34 10.58
N LEU A 43 8.92 -0.59 10.98
CA LEU A 43 9.32 -0.73 12.39
C LEU A 43 10.19 0.47 12.84
N ASP A 44 11.08 0.99 11.97
CA ASP A 44 11.85 2.21 12.26
C ASP A 44 10.93 3.44 12.44
N ALA A 45 9.81 3.48 11.75
CA ALA A 45 8.78 4.50 11.95
C ALA A 45 7.99 4.27 13.24
N ALA A 46 7.58 3.03 13.52
CA ALA A 46 6.83 2.68 14.74
C ALA A 46 7.61 3.00 16.03
N ASP A 47 8.92 2.76 16.04
CA ASP A 47 9.80 3.09 17.19
C ASP A 47 9.78 4.58 17.57
N LYS A 48 9.42 5.45 16.61
CA LYS A 48 9.34 6.91 16.82
C LYS A 48 7.95 7.38 17.28
N VAL A 49 6.98 6.48 17.36
CA VAL A 49 5.58 6.82 17.69
C VAL A 49 5.30 6.60 19.18
N ALA A 50 5.32 5.36 19.61
CA ALA A 50 4.99 4.95 20.98
C ALA A 50 5.59 3.57 21.28
N PRO A 51 5.78 3.22 22.54
CA PRO A 51 6.20 1.88 22.92
C PRO A 51 5.22 0.82 22.43
N TYR A 52 5.76 -0.24 21.86
CA TYR A 52 5.04 -1.45 21.43
C TYR A 52 5.93 -2.69 21.65
N GLN A 53 5.35 -3.86 21.59
CA GLN A 53 6.07 -5.12 21.71
C GLN A 53 5.87 -5.97 20.47
N ILE A 54 6.97 -6.41 19.84
CA ILE A 54 6.92 -7.46 18.82
C ILE A 54 6.84 -8.78 19.53
N VAL A 55 5.72 -9.50 19.39
CA VAL A 55 5.47 -10.80 20.06
C VAL A 55 5.90 -11.95 19.18
N ALA A 56 5.67 -11.86 17.88
CA ALA A 56 5.98 -12.90 16.92
C ALA A 56 6.27 -12.32 15.54
N VAL A 57 7.08 -13.06 14.76
CA VAL A 57 7.39 -12.72 13.38
C VAL A 57 7.27 -13.96 12.51
N SER A 58 6.73 -13.79 11.29
CA SER A 58 6.82 -14.80 10.24
C SER A 58 7.41 -14.23 8.95
N ASP A 59 8.29 -15.02 8.37
CA ASP A 59 8.80 -14.85 7.01
C ASP A 59 9.27 -16.22 6.52
N VAL A 60 9.18 -16.49 5.24
CA VAL A 60 9.65 -17.74 4.64
C VAL A 60 11.17 -17.81 4.52
N TYR A 61 11.87 -16.68 4.66
CA TYR A 61 13.32 -16.57 4.63
C TYR A 61 13.90 -16.36 6.04
N GLY A 62 14.73 -17.32 6.49
CA GLY A 62 15.31 -17.33 7.83
C GLY A 62 15.97 -16.03 8.27
N PRO A 63 16.92 -15.47 7.49
CA PRO A 63 17.61 -14.24 7.85
C PRO A 63 16.68 -13.03 8.09
N ASN A 64 15.54 -12.95 7.42
CA ASN A 64 14.55 -11.91 7.66
C ASN A 64 13.89 -12.06 9.04
N ARG A 65 13.53 -13.30 9.42
CA ARG A 65 12.98 -13.59 10.77
C ARG A 65 13.96 -13.24 11.86
N ASP A 66 15.21 -13.68 11.70
CA ASP A 66 16.30 -13.49 12.68
C ASP A 66 16.55 -12.01 12.94
N ALA A 67 16.50 -11.18 11.90
CA ALA A 67 16.66 -9.73 12.03
C ALA A 67 15.57 -9.09 12.92
N VAL A 68 14.31 -9.56 12.82
CA VAL A 68 13.21 -9.05 13.66
C VAL A 68 13.31 -9.60 15.09
N VAL A 69 13.68 -10.88 15.27
CA VAL A 69 13.94 -11.45 16.60
C VAL A 69 15.05 -10.66 17.31
N GLN A 70 16.16 -10.37 16.62
CA GLN A 70 17.25 -9.57 17.16
C GLN A 70 16.76 -8.15 17.53
N ARG A 71 15.97 -7.49 16.67
CA ARG A 71 15.40 -6.17 16.94
C ARG A 71 14.52 -6.15 18.20
N SER A 72 13.82 -7.24 18.46
CA SER A 72 12.99 -7.42 19.67
C SER A 72 13.78 -7.79 20.93
N ASN A 73 15.11 -7.77 20.90
CA ASN A 73 15.98 -8.28 21.95
C ASN A 73 15.73 -9.75 22.32
N GLY A 74 15.36 -10.57 21.33
CA GLY A 74 15.06 -11.99 21.51
C GLY A 74 13.67 -12.30 22.10
N LEU A 75 12.81 -11.29 22.24
CA LEU A 75 11.47 -11.47 22.83
C LEU A 75 10.46 -12.04 21.84
N ALA A 76 10.62 -11.76 20.55
CA ALA A 76 9.71 -12.25 19.51
C ALA A 76 9.98 -13.73 19.18
N THR A 77 8.92 -14.52 19.02
CA THR A 77 9.02 -15.88 18.50
C THR A 77 9.03 -15.88 16.97
N ALA A 78 9.93 -16.68 16.35
CA ALA A 78 10.05 -16.80 14.91
C ALA A 78 9.22 -17.95 14.36
N HIS A 79 8.50 -17.73 13.27
CA HIS A 79 7.62 -18.71 12.64
C HIS A 79 7.80 -18.70 11.13
N LEU A 80 7.63 -19.86 10.50
CA LEU A 80 7.64 -20.00 9.06
C LEU A 80 6.28 -19.61 8.47
N ASP A 81 5.21 -20.12 9.05
CA ASP A 81 3.82 -19.85 8.64
C ASP A 81 3.24 -18.67 9.44
N TYR A 82 2.70 -17.69 8.74
CA TYR A 82 2.06 -16.51 9.34
C TYR A 82 0.85 -16.85 10.23
N ARG A 83 0.20 -17.98 10.00
CA ARG A 83 -0.93 -18.44 10.83
C ARG A 83 -0.53 -18.69 12.26
N GLU A 84 0.71 -19.09 12.48
CA GLU A 84 1.26 -19.25 13.83
C GLU A 84 1.41 -17.92 14.56
N VAL A 85 1.70 -16.81 13.84
CA VAL A 85 1.69 -15.45 14.38
C VAL A 85 0.28 -15.03 14.76
N LEU A 86 -0.71 -15.31 13.90
CA LEU A 86 -2.11 -14.98 14.17
C LEU A 86 -2.68 -15.73 15.39
N ALA A 87 -2.16 -16.90 15.71
CA ALA A 87 -2.55 -17.68 16.89
C ALA A 87 -1.99 -17.14 18.21
N LYS A 88 -1.06 -16.16 18.17
CA LYS A 88 -0.49 -15.56 19.37
C LYS A 88 -1.43 -14.52 19.98
N ASP A 89 -1.16 -14.22 21.25
CA ASP A 89 -1.84 -13.16 21.97
C ASP A 89 -1.26 -11.79 21.54
N ILE A 90 -1.71 -11.30 20.38
CA ILE A 90 -1.36 -10.03 19.76
C ILE A 90 -2.61 -9.20 19.51
N ASP A 91 -2.44 -7.89 19.46
CA ASP A 91 -3.52 -6.92 19.23
C ASP A 91 -3.66 -6.63 17.74
N ALA A 92 -2.53 -6.53 17.02
CA ALA A 92 -2.50 -6.20 15.60
C ALA A 92 -1.36 -6.91 14.87
N VAL A 93 -1.44 -6.90 13.54
CA VAL A 93 -0.36 -7.34 12.65
C VAL A 93 0.02 -6.24 11.67
N ILE A 94 1.32 -6.18 11.34
CA ILE A 94 1.85 -5.41 10.22
C ILE A 94 2.21 -6.41 9.12
N ILE A 95 1.60 -6.25 7.93
CA ILE A 95 1.79 -7.15 6.77
C ILE A 95 2.53 -6.39 5.68
N ALA A 96 3.72 -6.88 5.30
CA ALA A 96 4.55 -6.34 4.23
C ALA A 96 5.20 -7.45 3.39
N SER A 97 4.40 -8.45 3.05
CA SER A 97 4.72 -9.55 2.13
C SER A 97 4.68 -9.10 0.66
N PRO A 98 5.00 -9.95 -0.33
CA PRO A 98 4.66 -9.71 -1.73
C PRO A 98 3.14 -9.60 -1.96
N ASP A 99 2.74 -8.88 -3.04
CA ASP A 99 1.35 -8.47 -3.29
C ASP A 99 0.37 -9.64 -3.32
N HIS A 100 0.74 -10.77 -3.92
CA HIS A 100 -0.11 -11.96 -4.05
C HIS A 100 -0.48 -12.62 -2.70
N TRP A 101 0.21 -12.25 -1.63
CA TRP A 101 -0.08 -12.69 -0.27
C TRP A 101 -0.91 -11.70 0.55
N HIS A 102 -1.07 -10.47 0.11
CA HIS A 102 -1.69 -9.40 0.89
C HIS A 102 -3.13 -9.76 1.32
N VAL A 103 -3.98 -10.12 0.36
CA VAL A 103 -5.39 -10.39 0.67
C VAL A 103 -5.59 -11.65 1.50
N PRO A 104 -4.98 -12.80 1.18
CA PRO A 104 -5.06 -13.99 2.03
C PRO A 104 -4.67 -13.72 3.49
N MET A 105 -3.51 -13.07 3.71
CA MET A 105 -2.99 -12.77 5.05
C MET A 105 -3.88 -11.78 5.80
N ALA A 106 -4.34 -10.71 5.13
CA ALA A 106 -5.21 -9.71 5.75
C ALA A 106 -6.58 -10.30 6.14
N VAL A 107 -7.18 -11.11 5.28
CA VAL A 107 -8.47 -11.76 5.55
C VAL A 107 -8.36 -12.73 6.73
N ASP A 108 -7.30 -13.52 6.79
CA ASP A 108 -7.09 -14.44 7.90
C ASP A 108 -6.80 -13.70 9.21
N ALA A 109 -6.06 -12.58 9.19
CA ALA A 109 -5.83 -11.73 10.34
C ALA A 109 -7.13 -11.13 10.88
N LEU A 110 -8.00 -10.60 10.00
CA LEU A 110 -9.31 -10.06 10.37
C LEU A 110 -10.21 -11.14 11.01
N LYS A 111 -10.22 -12.36 10.44
CA LYS A 111 -10.96 -13.51 11.01
C LYS A 111 -10.41 -13.92 12.39
N ALA A 112 -9.11 -13.80 12.59
CA ALA A 112 -8.46 -14.06 13.88
C ALA A 112 -8.67 -12.91 14.89
N GLY A 113 -9.45 -11.88 14.54
CA GLY A 113 -9.75 -10.74 15.40
C GLY A 113 -8.57 -9.79 15.61
N LYS A 114 -7.63 -9.71 14.66
CA LYS A 114 -6.47 -8.84 14.73
C LYS A 114 -6.67 -7.59 13.88
N ASP A 115 -6.27 -6.43 14.41
CA ASP A 115 -6.15 -5.21 13.61
C ASP A 115 -5.00 -5.33 12.61
N VAL A 116 -5.09 -4.67 11.47
CA VAL A 116 -4.18 -4.91 10.34
C VAL A 116 -3.62 -3.58 9.79
N TYR A 117 -2.30 -3.48 9.73
CA TYR A 117 -1.63 -2.59 8.79
C TYR A 117 -1.25 -3.41 7.55
N LEU A 118 -1.75 -3.05 6.38
CA LEU A 118 -1.50 -3.76 5.14
C LEU A 118 -0.74 -2.88 4.16
N GLU A 119 0.45 -3.30 3.76
CA GLU A 119 1.22 -2.56 2.75
C GLU A 119 0.50 -2.48 1.40
N LYS A 120 0.87 -1.45 0.64
CA LYS A 120 0.38 -1.24 -0.72
C LYS A 120 1.20 -2.06 -1.75
N PRO A 121 0.60 -2.37 -2.90
CA PRO A 121 -0.81 -2.35 -3.24
C PRO A 121 -1.58 -3.39 -2.42
N VAL A 122 -2.75 -3.02 -1.91
CA VAL A 122 -3.48 -3.90 -0.97
C VAL A 122 -4.06 -5.15 -1.63
N THR A 123 -4.09 -5.18 -2.96
CA THR A 123 -4.58 -6.30 -3.77
C THR A 123 -3.65 -6.55 -4.96
N HIS A 124 -3.47 -7.81 -5.32
CA HIS A 124 -2.73 -8.24 -6.49
C HIS A 124 -3.61 -8.26 -7.75
N THR A 125 -4.91 -8.62 -7.59
CA THR A 125 -5.89 -8.63 -8.68
C THR A 125 -7.08 -7.73 -8.40
N ILE A 126 -7.83 -7.39 -9.47
CA ILE A 126 -9.04 -6.54 -9.35
C ILE A 126 -10.12 -7.23 -8.50
N GLU A 127 -10.27 -8.54 -8.66
CA GLU A 127 -11.29 -9.36 -7.99
C GLU A 127 -11.09 -9.41 -6.48
N GLU A 128 -9.85 -9.39 -6.04
CA GLU A 128 -9.48 -9.37 -4.63
C GLU A 128 -10.01 -8.14 -3.89
N GLY A 129 -10.21 -7.03 -4.59
CA GLY A 129 -10.73 -5.79 -4.01
C GLY A 129 -12.08 -5.97 -3.31
N ALA A 130 -13.00 -6.69 -3.95
CA ALA A 130 -14.31 -6.98 -3.36
C ALA A 130 -14.21 -7.93 -2.15
N VAL A 131 -13.27 -8.88 -2.20
CA VAL A 131 -13.03 -9.84 -1.10
C VAL A 131 -12.49 -9.10 0.13
N LEU A 132 -11.45 -8.29 -0.04
CA LEU A 132 -10.82 -7.54 1.04
C LEU A 132 -11.79 -6.53 1.67
N THR A 133 -12.48 -5.72 0.84
CA THR A 133 -13.45 -4.73 1.33
C THR A 133 -14.55 -5.39 2.15
N ARG A 134 -15.10 -6.51 1.68
CA ARG A 134 -16.14 -7.26 2.40
C ARG A 134 -15.61 -7.79 3.74
N ALA A 135 -14.39 -8.35 3.76
CA ALA A 135 -13.79 -8.88 4.98
C ALA A 135 -13.61 -7.78 6.03
N VAL A 136 -13.11 -6.61 5.64
CA VAL A 136 -12.96 -5.45 6.54
C VAL A 136 -14.32 -4.98 7.06
N ARG A 137 -15.28 -4.74 6.17
CA ARG A 137 -16.60 -4.19 6.56
C ARG A 137 -17.47 -5.16 7.36
N SER A 138 -17.23 -6.46 7.25
CA SER A 138 -17.88 -7.46 8.10
C SER A 138 -17.17 -7.73 9.42
N SER A 139 -15.99 -7.18 9.62
CA SER A 139 -15.22 -7.28 10.87
C SER A 139 -15.41 -6.05 11.76
N LYS A 140 -14.94 -6.14 13.01
CA LYS A 140 -14.82 -4.99 13.92
C LYS A 140 -13.40 -4.45 14.00
N GLN A 141 -12.49 -5.06 13.26
CA GLN A 141 -11.07 -4.74 13.28
C GLN A 141 -10.79 -3.51 12.43
N ILE A 142 -9.73 -2.79 12.81
CA ILE A 142 -9.16 -1.71 12.02
C ILE A 142 -8.29 -2.33 10.92
N LEU A 143 -8.46 -1.85 9.68
CA LEU A 143 -7.47 -2.09 8.65
C LEU A 143 -7.03 -0.75 8.07
N GLN A 144 -5.72 -0.47 8.18
CA GLN A 144 -5.09 0.68 7.52
C GLN A 144 -4.24 0.22 6.34
N CYS A 145 -4.46 0.82 5.17
CA CYS A 145 -3.65 0.60 3.98
C CYS A 145 -2.35 1.42 4.04
N GLY A 146 -1.23 0.90 3.55
CA GLY A 146 0.08 1.55 3.54
C GLY A 146 0.18 2.75 2.58
N MET A 147 -0.82 3.64 2.59
CA MET A 147 -0.90 4.87 1.78
C MET A 147 -0.46 6.08 2.62
N GLN A 148 0.85 6.14 2.94
CA GLN A 148 1.39 7.08 3.93
C GLN A 148 1.21 8.56 3.56
N GLN A 149 1.04 8.92 2.28
CA GLN A 149 0.77 10.29 1.85
C GLN A 149 -0.48 10.87 2.51
N ARG A 150 -1.49 10.05 2.80
CA ARG A 150 -2.72 10.47 3.49
C ARG A 150 -2.53 10.97 4.91
N SER A 151 -1.40 10.62 5.53
CA SER A 151 -1.03 11.09 6.88
C SER A 151 0.06 12.16 6.88
N TRP A 152 0.56 12.55 5.70
CA TRP A 152 1.61 13.54 5.55
C TRP A 152 1.02 14.95 5.49
N THR A 153 1.43 15.85 6.39
CA THR A 153 0.78 17.15 6.58
C THR A 153 0.67 17.97 5.29
N HIS A 154 1.77 18.14 4.55
CA HIS A 154 1.73 18.94 3.33
C HIS A 154 0.86 18.33 2.21
N PHE A 155 0.69 16.99 2.17
CA PHE A 155 -0.30 16.37 1.27
C PHE A 155 -1.73 16.69 1.69
N ARG A 156 -2.01 16.70 2.99
CA ARG A 156 -3.34 17.06 3.52
C ARG A 156 -3.65 18.52 3.18
N ASP A 157 -2.70 19.43 3.44
CA ASP A 157 -2.84 20.86 3.13
C ASP A 157 -3.08 21.08 1.63
N ALA A 158 -2.33 20.40 0.77
CA ALA A 158 -2.50 20.47 -0.68
C ALA A 158 -3.88 19.95 -1.13
N VAL A 159 -4.32 18.82 -0.58
CA VAL A 159 -5.65 18.25 -0.89
C VAL A 159 -6.77 19.20 -0.43
N ASP A 160 -6.67 19.77 0.77
CA ASP A 160 -7.64 20.74 1.28
C ASP A 160 -7.73 21.98 0.37
N MET A 161 -6.60 22.49 -0.11
CA MET A 161 -6.57 23.60 -1.09
C MET A 161 -7.25 23.24 -2.42
N ILE A 162 -6.97 22.04 -2.97
CA ILE A 162 -7.60 21.57 -4.20
C ILE A 162 -9.12 21.47 -4.02
N GLN A 163 -9.54 20.86 -2.91
CA GLN A 163 -10.97 20.67 -2.59
C GLN A 163 -11.70 21.97 -2.25
N ALA A 164 -10.98 22.98 -1.77
CA ALA A 164 -11.49 24.34 -1.58
C ALA A 164 -11.62 25.14 -2.89
N GLY A 165 -11.15 24.57 -4.03
CA GLY A 165 -11.24 25.22 -5.34
C GLY A 165 -10.12 26.23 -5.62
N SER A 166 -9.03 26.24 -4.85
CA SER A 166 -7.94 27.22 -4.99
C SER A 166 -7.21 27.15 -6.34
N LEU A 167 -7.36 26.05 -7.09
CA LEU A 167 -6.80 25.88 -8.44
C LEU A 167 -7.80 26.18 -9.56
N GLY A 168 -9.04 26.62 -9.22
CA GLY A 168 -10.13 26.62 -10.18
C GLY A 168 -10.56 25.18 -10.53
N ARG A 169 -10.98 24.94 -11.77
CA ARG A 169 -11.34 23.59 -12.23
C ARG A 169 -10.09 22.83 -12.65
N VAL A 170 -9.71 21.79 -11.90
CA VAL A 170 -8.62 20.89 -12.30
C VAL A 170 -9.09 20.04 -13.48
N VAL A 171 -8.34 20.06 -14.58
CA VAL A 171 -8.69 19.37 -15.83
C VAL A 171 -7.71 18.25 -16.18
N GLN A 172 -6.48 18.31 -15.65
CA GLN A 172 -5.46 17.30 -15.85
C GLN A 172 -4.62 17.14 -14.58
N VAL A 173 -4.24 15.90 -14.29
CA VAL A 173 -3.22 15.60 -13.28
C VAL A 173 -2.10 14.80 -13.96
N ARG A 174 -0.88 15.33 -13.91
CA ARG A 174 0.32 14.60 -14.30
C ARG A 174 0.90 13.93 -13.07
N THR A 175 1.27 12.65 -13.21
CA THR A 175 1.97 11.88 -12.19
C THR A 175 3.19 11.24 -12.82
N TYR A 176 4.29 11.14 -12.09
CA TYR A 176 5.50 10.51 -12.61
C TYR A 176 6.31 9.87 -11.49
N TRP A 177 7.04 8.80 -11.84
CA TRP A 177 8.00 8.16 -10.96
C TRP A 177 9.17 7.64 -11.77
N TRP A 178 10.33 8.24 -11.55
CA TRP A 178 11.58 7.86 -12.19
C TRP A 178 12.55 7.38 -11.12
N GLN A 179 13.06 6.17 -11.30
CA GLN A 179 13.90 5.53 -10.31
C GLN A 179 14.97 4.68 -11.00
N ASN A 180 16.24 4.91 -10.68
CA ASN A 180 17.31 4.06 -11.21
C ASN A 180 17.37 2.75 -10.41
N TYR A 181 16.51 1.80 -10.76
CA TYR A 181 16.33 0.56 -10.03
C TYR A 181 17.57 -0.34 -10.14
N HIS A 182 18.14 -0.49 -11.31
CA HIS A 182 19.32 -1.31 -11.53
C HIS A 182 20.52 -0.89 -10.66
N ARG A 183 20.76 0.39 -10.54
CA ARG A 183 21.86 0.93 -9.74
C ARG A 183 21.62 0.81 -8.23
N ASN A 184 20.38 1.03 -7.81
CA ASN A 184 20.04 1.19 -6.40
C ASN A 184 19.68 -0.13 -5.71
N TRP A 185 19.17 -1.12 -6.47
CA TRP A 185 18.70 -2.41 -5.93
C TRP A 185 19.16 -3.59 -6.80
N PRO A 186 20.46 -3.90 -6.85
CA PRO A 186 20.90 -5.11 -7.53
C PRO A 186 20.38 -6.35 -6.82
N ALA A 187 19.99 -7.38 -7.57
CA ALA A 187 19.63 -8.68 -6.99
C ALA A 187 20.82 -9.24 -6.20
N LYS A 188 20.54 -9.84 -5.06
CA LYS A 188 21.55 -10.47 -4.21
C LYS A 188 21.33 -11.99 -4.21
N PRO A 189 22.39 -12.78 -4.17
CA PRO A 189 22.25 -14.22 -3.98
C PRO A 189 21.48 -14.54 -2.70
N ILE A 190 20.52 -15.44 -2.79
CA ILE A 190 19.68 -15.91 -1.69
C ILE A 190 20.13 -17.28 -1.24
N ASP A 191 20.31 -17.46 0.05
CA ASP A 191 20.54 -18.78 0.62
C ASP A 191 19.24 -19.61 0.52
N GLN A 192 19.22 -20.51 -0.46
CA GLN A 192 18.06 -21.37 -0.71
C GLN A 192 17.80 -22.36 0.43
N GLN A 193 18.79 -22.71 1.25
CA GLN A 193 18.60 -23.60 2.39
C GLN A 193 17.85 -22.90 3.53
N ALA A 194 17.92 -21.59 3.59
CA ALA A 194 17.21 -20.76 4.56
C ALA A 194 15.82 -20.28 4.08
N LEU A 195 15.41 -20.66 2.85
CA LEU A 195 14.18 -20.22 2.19
C LEU A 195 13.20 -21.38 1.95
N ASP A 196 11.95 -21.24 2.38
CA ASP A 196 10.86 -22.09 1.89
C ASP A 196 10.24 -21.46 0.64
N TRP A 197 10.80 -21.83 -0.54
CA TRP A 197 10.34 -21.32 -1.83
C TRP A 197 8.89 -21.72 -2.15
N LYS A 198 8.50 -22.95 -1.78
CA LYS A 198 7.15 -23.46 -2.03
C LYS A 198 6.10 -22.66 -1.25
N LEU A 199 6.39 -22.39 0.02
CA LEU A 199 5.51 -21.55 0.84
C LEU A 199 5.52 -20.09 0.35
N TRP A 200 6.65 -19.58 -0.14
CA TRP A 200 6.73 -18.25 -0.73
C TRP A 200 5.84 -18.10 -1.97
N LEU A 201 5.81 -19.10 -2.86
CA LEU A 201 4.96 -19.11 -4.05
C LEU A 201 3.47 -19.05 -3.69
N GLY A 202 3.05 -19.74 -2.64
CA GLY A 202 1.64 -19.75 -2.22
C GLY A 202 0.71 -20.24 -3.31
N SER A 203 -0.20 -19.36 -3.77
CA SER A 203 -1.15 -19.64 -4.86
C SER A 203 -0.59 -19.37 -6.26
N ALA A 204 0.61 -18.81 -6.38
CA ALA A 204 1.24 -18.60 -7.67
C ALA A 204 1.59 -19.95 -8.34
N PRO A 205 1.65 -20.02 -9.68
CA PRO A 205 2.05 -21.23 -10.37
C PRO A 205 3.39 -21.79 -9.89
N ASP A 206 3.48 -23.11 -9.77
CA ASP A 206 4.74 -23.79 -9.41
C ASP A 206 5.80 -23.48 -10.45
N GLN A 207 6.98 -23.06 -9.98
CA GLN A 207 8.10 -22.65 -10.83
C GLN A 207 9.42 -22.77 -10.09
N PRO A 208 10.54 -22.94 -10.83
CA PRO A 208 11.88 -23.02 -10.23
C PRO A 208 12.22 -21.73 -9.46
N PHE A 209 13.01 -21.89 -8.41
CA PHE A 209 13.57 -20.77 -7.67
C PHE A 209 14.41 -19.86 -8.58
N SER A 210 14.36 -18.56 -8.29
CA SER A 210 15.19 -17.54 -8.91
C SER A 210 15.46 -16.42 -7.91
N ASP A 211 16.75 -16.07 -7.73
CA ASP A 211 17.16 -14.92 -6.90
C ASP A 211 16.47 -13.63 -7.36
N GLU A 212 16.37 -13.45 -8.68
CA GLU A 212 15.70 -12.30 -9.28
C GLU A 212 14.22 -12.23 -8.91
N LYS A 213 13.49 -13.36 -9.05
CA LYS A 213 12.07 -13.40 -8.70
C LYS A 213 11.82 -13.22 -7.22
N PHE A 214 12.67 -13.72 -6.36
CA PHE A 214 12.55 -13.52 -4.91
C PHE A 214 12.86 -12.08 -4.50
N SER A 215 13.95 -11.50 -5.03
CA SER A 215 14.40 -10.16 -4.64
C SER A 215 13.58 -9.05 -5.31
N HIS A 216 13.20 -9.26 -6.56
CA HIS A 216 12.55 -8.27 -7.43
C HIS A 216 11.13 -8.70 -7.84
N TRP A 217 10.44 -9.40 -7.00
CA TRP A 217 9.11 -9.98 -7.23
C TRP A 217 8.08 -8.99 -7.81
N ARG A 218 8.23 -7.73 -7.55
CA ARG A 218 7.35 -6.65 -8.04
C ARG A 218 7.23 -6.61 -9.56
N TRP A 219 8.26 -7.07 -10.25
CA TRP A 219 8.38 -7.00 -11.71
C TRP A 219 7.91 -8.26 -12.44
N PHE A 220 7.29 -9.19 -11.69
CA PHE A 220 6.77 -10.45 -12.23
C PHE A 220 5.28 -10.55 -11.97
N TRP A 221 4.48 -10.79 -13.04
CA TRP A 221 3.02 -10.79 -12.98
C TRP A 221 2.42 -11.75 -11.96
N ASN A 222 3.10 -12.83 -11.64
CA ASN A 222 2.64 -13.81 -10.66
C ASN A 222 2.69 -13.30 -9.21
N PHE A 223 3.44 -12.23 -8.93
CA PHE A 223 3.75 -11.78 -7.57
C PHE A 223 3.43 -10.31 -7.32
N GLY A 224 3.50 -9.50 -8.38
CA GLY A 224 3.24 -8.06 -8.37
C GLY A 224 2.70 -7.58 -9.71
N GLY A 225 2.68 -6.28 -9.96
CA GLY A 225 2.16 -5.70 -11.21
C GLY A 225 3.02 -4.55 -11.74
N GLY A 226 4.34 -4.60 -11.47
CA GLY A 226 5.30 -3.63 -11.97
C GLY A 226 5.07 -2.21 -11.44
N ALA A 227 5.63 -1.23 -12.13
CA ALA A 227 5.56 0.18 -11.73
C ALA A 227 4.12 0.72 -11.63
N MET A 228 3.18 0.14 -12.36
CA MET A 228 1.77 0.52 -12.29
C MET A 228 1.14 0.24 -10.94
N THR A 229 1.37 -0.92 -10.34
CA THR A 229 0.77 -1.25 -9.05
C THR A 229 1.69 -0.92 -7.87
N ASP A 230 3.01 -0.93 -8.06
CA ASP A 230 3.94 -0.60 -6.98
C ASP A 230 4.10 0.92 -6.80
N LEU A 231 4.35 1.69 -7.87
CA LEU A 231 4.74 3.10 -7.79
C LEU A 231 3.58 4.06 -8.08
N PHE A 232 2.85 3.86 -9.16
CA PHE A 232 1.70 4.70 -9.51
C PHE A 232 0.62 4.69 -8.42
N THR A 233 0.44 3.58 -7.72
CA THR A 233 -0.51 3.45 -6.61
C THR A 233 -0.33 4.54 -5.56
N HIS A 234 0.89 4.96 -5.27
CA HIS A 234 1.15 6.06 -4.34
C HIS A 234 0.56 7.40 -4.79
N TRP A 235 0.65 7.68 -6.09
CA TRP A 235 0.22 8.96 -6.66
C TRP A 235 -1.25 8.97 -7.00
N ILE A 236 -1.77 7.89 -7.57
CA ILE A 236 -3.19 7.84 -7.93
C ILE A 236 -4.10 7.87 -6.69
N ASP A 237 -3.64 7.36 -5.54
CA ASP A 237 -4.35 7.51 -4.28
C ASP A 237 -4.52 8.97 -3.87
N VAL A 238 -3.48 9.80 -4.01
CA VAL A 238 -3.55 11.25 -3.75
C VAL A 238 -4.50 11.93 -4.73
N VAL A 239 -4.48 11.53 -6.02
CA VAL A 239 -5.42 12.05 -7.03
C VAL A 239 -6.85 11.71 -6.67
N HIS A 240 -7.14 10.44 -6.34
CA HIS A 240 -8.48 10.01 -5.94
C HIS A 240 -8.98 10.79 -4.71
N TRP A 241 -8.12 11.01 -3.74
CA TRP A 241 -8.44 11.76 -2.54
C TRP A 241 -8.71 13.23 -2.84
N ALA A 242 -7.83 13.90 -3.60
CA ALA A 242 -7.97 15.31 -3.96
C ALA A 242 -9.20 15.60 -4.83
N MET A 243 -9.41 14.74 -5.84
CA MET A 243 -10.47 14.90 -6.85
C MET A 243 -11.81 14.28 -6.44
N LYS A 244 -11.89 13.54 -5.32
CA LYS A 244 -13.08 12.79 -4.88
C LYS A 244 -13.65 11.89 -5.99
N SER A 245 -12.78 11.28 -6.78
CA SER A 245 -13.14 10.44 -7.94
C SER A 245 -12.13 9.32 -8.08
N ASP A 246 -12.58 8.08 -7.94
CA ASP A 246 -11.73 6.88 -7.83
C ASP A 246 -11.99 5.83 -8.91
N GLN A 247 -12.81 6.16 -9.93
CA GLN A 247 -13.19 5.24 -10.99
C GLN A 247 -12.88 5.84 -12.37
N PRO A 248 -11.76 5.44 -13.00
CA PRO A 248 -11.50 5.81 -14.38
C PRO A 248 -12.54 5.15 -15.31
N LYS A 249 -12.90 5.84 -16.38
CA LYS A 249 -13.78 5.30 -17.43
C LYS A 249 -13.01 4.58 -18.52
N GLN A 250 -11.75 4.92 -18.69
CA GLN A 250 -10.86 4.39 -19.72
C GLN A 250 -9.42 4.49 -19.26
N ALA A 251 -8.61 3.51 -19.68
CA ALA A 251 -7.17 3.57 -19.56
C ALA A 251 -6.51 3.28 -20.92
N LEU A 252 -5.40 3.99 -21.15
CA LEU A 252 -4.45 3.78 -22.24
C LEU A 252 -3.09 3.52 -21.61
N MET A 253 -2.32 2.57 -22.12
CA MET A 253 -0.96 2.34 -21.64
C MET A 253 -0.06 1.87 -22.78
N LEU A 254 1.01 2.61 -23.00
CA LEU A 254 2.19 2.21 -23.75
C LEU A 254 3.28 1.85 -22.74
N GLY A 255 4.03 0.81 -23.01
CA GLY A 255 5.14 0.43 -22.17
C GLY A 255 5.80 -0.83 -22.68
N ASP A 256 7.09 -0.95 -22.43
CA ASP A 256 7.86 -2.14 -22.79
C ASP A 256 9.07 -2.31 -21.86
N LYS A 257 9.77 -3.41 -22.03
CA LYS A 257 11.03 -3.73 -21.38
C LYS A 257 12.18 -3.29 -22.30
N TYR A 258 12.78 -2.14 -21.98
CA TYR A 258 13.90 -1.62 -22.77
C TYR A 258 15.26 -1.87 -22.10
N ILE A 259 15.25 -2.21 -20.82
CA ILE A 259 16.46 -2.36 -19.99
C ILE A 259 16.49 -3.71 -19.27
N PHE A 260 15.36 -4.17 -18.74
CA PHE A 260 15.30 -5.35 -17.87
C PHE A 260 14.60 -6.51 -18.58
N ASP A 261 15.26 -7.14 -19.54
CA ASP A 261 14.70 -8.26 -20.32
C ASP A 261 14.21 -9.44 -19.46
N GLN A 262 14.80 -9.61 -18.26
CA GLN A 262 14.47 -10.67 -17.31
C GLN A 262 13.15 -10.45 -16.58
N TRP A 263 12.57 -9.24 -16.59
CA TRP A 263 11.29 -8.95 -15.96
C TRP A 263 10.12 -9.33 -16.86
N ASP A 264 8.92 -9.51 -16.26
CA ASP A 264 7.68 -9.68 -17.02
C ASP A 264 7.01 -8.33 -17.29
N CYS A 265 7.07 -7.42 -16.32
CA CYS A 265 6.43 -6.11 -16.40
C CYS A 265 7.28 -5.10 -17.17
N PRO A 266 6.66 -4.12 -17.86
CA PRO A 266 7.39 -3.02 -18.48
C PRO A 266 8.24 -2.23 -17.47
N ASP A 267 9.45 -1.84 -17.87
CA ASP A 267 10.35 -0.97 -17.11
C ASP A 267 10.19 0.52 -17.47
N THR A 268 9.57 0.80 -18.61
CA THR A 268 9.26 2.13 -19.10
C THR A 268 7.78 2.19 -19.49
N ILE A 269 7.05 3.16 -18.94
CA ILE A 269 5.60 3.25 -19.05
C ILE A 269 5.15 4.68 -19.32
N GLN A 270 4.18 4.81 -20.22
CA GLN A 270 3.36 5.99 -20.41
C GLN A 270 1.89 5.57 -20.38
N ALA A 271 1.13 6.10 -19.43
CA ALA A 271 -0.28 5.75 -19.28
C ALA A 271 -1.15 6.98 -19.15
N ALA A 272 -2.40 6.88 -19.60
CA ALA A 272 -3.42 7.92 -19.44
C ALA A 272 -4.74 7.30 -18.99
N PHE A 273 -5.40 7.97 -18.07
CA PHE A 273 -6.67 7.54 -17.50
C PHE A 273 -7.69 8.66 -17.63
N ARG A 274 -8.86 8.35 -18.18
CA ARG A 274 -9.99 9.28 -18.23
C ARG A 274 -10.89 9.10 -17.04
N TYR A 275 -11.05 10.18 -16.29
CA TYR A 275 -12.02 10.29 -15.20
C TYR A 275 -13.18 11.22 -15.59
N PRO A 276 -14.28 11.25 -14.81
CA PRO A 276 -15.32 12.26 -15.00
C PRO A 276 -14.77 13.67 -14.76
N GLY A 277 -14.60 14.44 -15.84
CA GLY A 277 -14.22 15.86 -15.77
C GLY A 277 -12.72 16.17 -15.77
N PHE A 278 -11.83 15.17 -15.73
CA PHE A 278 -10.37 15.34 -15.82
C PHE A 278 -9.68 14.09 -16.35
N ASP A 279 -8.44 14.26 -16.80
CA ASP A 279 -7.57 13.13 -17.19
C ASP A 279 -6.37 13.06 -16.26
N VAL A 280 -5.84 11.83 -16.06
CA VAL A 280 -4.61 11.56 -15.33
C VAL A 280 -3.60 10.95 -16.29
N VAL A 281 -2.36 11.44 -16.30
CA VAL A 281 -1.25 10.81 -17.02
C VAL A 281 -0.21 10.30 -16.04
N TYR A 282 0.44 9.19 -16.39
CA TYR A 282 1.52 8.59 -15.62
C TYR A 282 2.72 8.28 -16.49
N GLU A 283 3.89 8.69 -16.03
CA GLU A 283 5.19 8.38 -16.63
C GLU A 283 6.03 7.60 -15.62
N GLY A 284 6.33 6.34 -15.94
CA GLY A 284 7.15 5.44 -15.10
C GLY A 284 8.43 5.06 -15.84
N MET A 285 9.59 5.19 -15.16
CA MET A 285 10.87 4.84 -15.74
C MET A 285 11.80 4.27 -14.67
N MET A 286 12.34 3.06 -14.90
CA MET A 286 13.14 2.34 -13.91
C MET A 286 14.65 2.49 -14.10
N ASN A 287 15.10 3.31 -15.01
CA ASN A 287 16.53 3.55 -15.31
C ASN A 287 16.99 5.01 -15.16
N SER A 288 16.13 5.89 -14.65
CA SER A 288 16.45 7.30 -14.39
C SER A 288 16.06 7.67 -12.96
N SER A 289 16.86 8.54 -12.32
CA SER A 289 16.56 9.09 -11.00
C SER A 289 16.60 10.62 -10.97
N ILE A 290 16.49 11.24 -12.13
CA ILE A 290 16.37 12.69 -12.25
C ILE A 290 14.89 13.04 -12.02
N ASP A 291 14.62 14.01 -11.14
CA ASP A 291 13.31 14.47 -10.71
C ASP A 291 12.48 13.45 -9.88
N ASP A 292 13.04 12.28 -9.54
CA ASP A 292 12.42 11.26 -8.69
C ASP A 292 10.95 10.96 -9.05
N GLY A 293 9.99 11.59 -8.37
CA GLY A 293 8.57 11.38 -8.57
C GLY A 293 7.70 12.47 -7.95
N GLY A 294 6.53 12.71 -8.55
CA GLY A 294 5.62 13.74 -8.07
C GLY A 294 4.30 13.78 -8.80
N LEU A 295 3.50 14.79 -8.45
CA LEU A 295 2.21 15.10 -9.06
C LEU A 295 2.15 16.58 -9.43
N GLU A 296 1.44 16.87 -10.53
CA GLU A 296 1.08 18.22 -10.94
C GLU A 296 -0.44 18.28 -11.17
N PHE A 297 -1.17 19.00 -10.32
CA PHE A 297 -2.59 19.30 -10.52
C PHE A 297 -2.71 20.57 -11.31
N ARG A 298 -3.21 20.50 -12.56
CA ARG A 298 -3.35 21.60 -13.47
C ARG A 298 -4.81 22.09 -13.52
N GLY A 299 -5.04 23.23 -12.92
CA GLY A 299 -6.35 23.90 -12.86
C GLY A 299 -6.45 25.09 -13.79
N THR A 300 -7.63 25.72 -13.86
CA THR A 300 -7.86 26.90 -14.68
C THR A 300 -7.28 28.19 -14.09
N GLU A 301 -6.99 28.23 -12.80
CA GLU A 301 -6.49 29.40 -12.08
C GLU A 301 -5.05 29.23 -11.59
N ALA A 302 -4.68 27.98 -11.24
CA ALA A 302 -3.36 27.69 -10.72
C ALA A 302 -2.97 26.22 -10.98
N THR A 303 -1.64 25.97 -11.00
CA THR A 303 -1.03 24.63 -10.99
C THR A 303 -0.36 24.38 -9.65
N LEU A 304 -0.66 23.25 -9.02
CA LEU A 304 -0.01 22.76 -7.81
C LEU A 304 0.91 21.58 -8.14
N LYS A 305 2.19 21.73 -7.82
CA LYS A 305 3.20 20.64 -7.89
C LYS A 305 3.48 20.13 -6.49
N ILE A 306 3.47 18.81 -6.30
CA ILE A 306 3.70 18.18 -5.00
C ILE A 306 4.52 16.91 -5.14
N ASP A 307 5.44 16.72 -4.21
CA ASP A 307 6.25 15.52 -4.02
C ASP A 307 6.40 15.20 -2.52
N ARG A 308 7.28 14.29 -2.17
CA ARG A 308 7.56 13.95 -0.77
C ARG A 308 8.34 15.03 0.00
N GLY A 309 8.94 15.98 -0.69
CA GLY A 309 9.67 17.12 -0.10
C GLY A 309 8.78 18.30 0.23
N GLY A 310 7.61 18.42 -0.40
CA GLY A 310 6.73 19.55 -0.20
C GLY A 310 5.80 19.83 -1.40
N PHE A 311 5.22 21.03 -1.44
CA PHE A 311 4.46 21.49 -2.59
C PHE A 311 4.77 22.95 -2.95
N ALA A 312 4.45 23.30 -4.20
CA ALA A 312 4.50 24.67 -4.71
C ALA A 312 3.28 24.95 -5.60
N VAL A 313 2.71 26.13 -5.47
CA VAL A 313 1.55 26.61 -6.24
C VAL A 313 1.98 27.75 -7.16
N TYR A 314 1.58 27.67 -8.42
CA TYR A 314 1.88 28.64 -9.47
C TYR A 314 0.58 29.15 -10.05
N ARG A 315 0.45 30.48 -10.28
CA ARG A 315 -0.69 31.06 -11.00
C ARG A 315 -0.59 30.76 -12.50
N GLU A 316 -1.71 30.49 -13.15
CA GLU A 316 -1.76 30.34 -14.61
C GLU A 316 -1.76 31.71 -15.31
N HIS A 317 -2.38 32.70 -14.70
CA HIS A 317 -2.38 34.10 -15.22
C HIS A 317 -1.30 34.91 -14.53
N ILE A 318 -0.34 35.38 -15.30
CA ILE A 318 0.75 36.27 -14.88
C ILE A 318 0.76 37.50 -15.78
N ASP A 319 1.19 38.63 -15.24
CA ASP A 319 1.36 39.85 -16.00
C ASP A 319 2.55 39.77 -16.95
N GLU A 320 2.51 40.56 -18.07
CA GLU A 320 3.62 40.61 -19.02
C GLU A 320 4.92 41.00 -18.32
N GLY A 321 5.97 40.12 -18.47
CA GLY A 321 7.29 40.33 -17.89
C GLY A 321 7.51 39.68 -16.52
N GLU A 322 6.49 39.10 -15.88
CA GLU A 322 6.65 38.28 -14.68
C GLU A 322 6.98 36.84 -15.03
N GLY A 323 7.90 36.25 -14.29
CA GLY A 323 8.20 34.81 -14.41
C GLY A 323 7.21 33.97 -13.62
N HIS A 324 7.09 32.67 -13.98
CA HIS A 324 6.32 31.69 -13.21
C HIS A 324 7.01 31.35 -11.88
N ASN A 325 6.94 32.28 -10.92
CA ASN A 325 7.40 32.03 -9.56
C ASN A 325 6.27 31.42 -8.72
N PRO A 326 6.57 30.51 -7.78
CA PRO A 326 5.55 29.97 -6.91
C PRO A 326 4.99 31.09 -6.00
N VAL A 327 3.64 31.17 -5.95
CA VAL A 327 2.94 32.11 -5.03
C VAL A 327 2.78 31.54 -3.63
N MET A 328 2.94 30.23 -3.49
CA MET A 328 2.94 29.53 -2.21
C MET A 328 3.85 28.29 -2.28
N THR A 329 4.57 28.02 -1.19
CA THR A 329 5.34 26.79 -1.02
C THR A 329 5.18 26.27 0.39
N ALA A 330 5.20 24.95 0.54
CA ALA A 330 5.31 24.28 1.83
C ALA A 330 6.35 23.17 1.73
N ARG A 331 7.12 22.97 2.80
CA ARG A 331 8.10 21.87 2.90
C ARG A 331 7.59 20.81 3.86
N SER A 332 7.99 19.59 3.59
CA SER A 332 7.78 18.49 4.53
C SER A 332 8.75 18.61 5.71
N PHE A 333 8.24 18.48 6.92
CA PHE A 333 9.05 18.55 8.15
C PHE A 333 9.18 17.20 8.86
N ARG A 334 8.38 16.20 8.47
CA ARG A 334 8.35 14.89 9.11
C ARG A 334 8.07 13.82 8.05
N ASP A 335 8.72 12.67 8.19
CA ASP A 335 8.42 11.51 7.36
C ASP A 335 6.96 11.05 7.57
N GLY A 336 6.19 11.01 6.49
CA GLY A 336 4.79 10.61 6.52
C GLY A 336 4.58 9.18 6.98
N THR A 337 5.56 8.29 6.87
CA THR A 337 5.48 6.93 7.40
C THR A 337 5.32 6.93 8.93
N ILE A 338 6.00 7.86 9.63
CA ILE A 338 5.88 8.01 11.09
C ILE A 338 4.46 8.45 11.44
N SER A 339 3.96 9.50 10.79
CA SER A 339 2.58 10.01 11.03
C SER A 339 1.52 8.96 10.66
N HIS A 340 1.81 8.12 9.68
CA HIS A 340 0.90 7.06 9.26
C HIS A 340 0.86 5.90 10.25
N MET A 341 2.00 5.52 10.81
CA MET A 341 2.08 4.53 11.87
C MET A 341 1.44 5.05 13.18
N GLU A 342 1.64 6.34 13.50
CA GLU A 342 0.95 7.01 14.61
C GLU A 342 -0.58 6.93 14.46
N ASN A 343 -1.11 7.25 13.26
CA ASN A 343 -2.53 7.12 12.98
C ASN A 343 -3.02 5.67 13.13
N PHE A 344 -2.25 4.67 12.70
CA PHE A 344 -2.63 3.26 12.89
C PHE A 344 -2.75 2.91 14.38
N PHE A 345 -1.76 3.26 15.19
CA PHE A 345 -1.78 2.99 16.64
C PHE A 345 -2.93 3.71 17.35
N ASP A 346 -3.22 4.95 16.94
CA ASP A 346 -4.34 5.72 17.46
C ASP A 346 -5.70 5.10 17.08
N CYS A 347 -5.82 4.61 15.84
CA CYS A 347 -7.05 3.95 15.39
C CYS A 347 -7.30 2.62 16.10
N ILE A 348 -6.25 1.83 16.41
CA ILE A 348 -6.38 0.62 17.23
C ILE A 348 -6.99 0.97 18.61
N LYS A 349 -6.51 2.04 19.23
CA LYS A 349 -6.98 2.46 20.57
C LYS A 349 -8.36 3.12 20.53
N SER A 350 -8.59 4.02 19.57
CA SER A 350 -9.80 4.83 19.48
C SER A 350 -10.95 4.17 18.74
N ARG A 351 -10.66 3.10 17.98
CA ARG A 351 -11.58 2.43 17.04
C ARG A 351 -12.15 3.35 15.95
N LYS A 352 -11.50 4.50 15.71
CA LYS A 352 -11.85 5.39 14.60
C LYS A 352 -11.32 4.85 13.28
N GLU A 353 -11.97 5.23 12.18
CA GLU A 353 -11.52 4.88 10.84
C GLU A 353 -10.15 5.49 10.54
N PRO A 354 -9.21 4.74 9.95
CA PRO A 354 -7.87 5.24 9.64
C PRO A 354 -7.87 6.23 8.46
N ASN A 355 -6.81 7.03 8.37
CA ASN A 355 -6.60 7.98 7.27
C ASN A 355 -6.60 7.31 5.88
N ALA A 356 -6.23 6.05 5.81
CA ALA A 356 -6.22 5.24 4.59
C ALA A 356 -7.10 3.99 4.77
N PRO A 357 -8.44 4.13 4.66
CA PRO A 357 -9.36 3.00 4.77
C PRO A 357 -9.23 2.06 3.57
N VAL A 358 -9.80 0.87 3.68
CA VAL A 358 -9.68 -0.21 2.69
C VAL A 358 -10.12 0.24 1.29
N GLU A 359 -11.16 1.05 1.18
CA GLU A 359 -11.68 1.54 -0.10
C GLU A 359 -10.63 2.35 -0.85
N SER A 360 -9.88 3.18 -0.15
CA SER A 360 -8.82 4.00 -0.78
C SER A 360 -7.69 3.12 -1.35
N GLY A 361 -7.24 2.12 -0.57
CA GLY A 361 -6.22 1.20 -1.03
C GLY A 361 -6.67 0.35 -2.22
N VAL A 362 -7.90 -0.18 -2.16
CA VAL A 362 -8.49 -0.97 -3.25
C VAL A 362 -8.69 -0.13 -4.51
N ALA A 363 -9.17 1.10 -4.38
CA ALA A 363 -9.35 2.00 -5.53
C ALA A 363 -8.02 2.34 -6.22
N ALA A 364 -6.98 2.63 -5.43
CA ALA A 364 -5.66 2.94 -5.96
C ALA A 364 -5.00 1.74 -6.64
N ALA A 365 -5.05 0.55 -6.02
CA ALA A 365 -4.55 -0.69 -6.61
C ALA A 365 -5.29 -1.02 -7.92
N ARG A 366 -6.63 -0.90 -7.93
CA ARG A 366 -7.46 -1.13 -9.11
C ARG A 366 -7.09 -0.22 -10.28
N ALA A 367 -6.79 1.06 -10.05
CA ALA A 367 -6.36 1.96 -11.12
C ALA A 367 -5.07 1.48 -11.79
N GLY A 368 -4.07 1.04 -11.00
CA GLY A 368 -2.85 0.43 -11.53
C GLY A 368 -3.12 -0.86 -12.30
N GLN A 369 -3.99 -1.73 -11.78
CA GLN A 369 -4.39 -2.99 -12.42
C GLN A 369 -5.15 -2.75 -13.74
N ILE A 370 -5.98 -1.70 -13.83
CA ILE A 370 -6.65 -1.29 -15.07
C ILE A 370 -5.62 -0.83 -16.11
N GLY A 371 -4.57 -0.10 -15.71
CA GLY A 371 -3.45 0.25 -16.57
C GLY A 371 -2.74 -0.98 -17.13
N ASN A 372 -2.39 -1.94 -16.28
CA ASN A 372 -1.81 -3.22 -16.69
C ASN A 372 -2.73 -4.00 -17.65
N LEU A 373 -4.03 -4.01 -17.37
CA LEU A 373 -5.02 -4.64 -18.25
C LEU A 373 -5.08 -3.96 -19.62
N ALA A 374 -4.95 -2.63 -19.68
CA ALA A 374 -4.88 -1.90 -20.95
C ALA A 374 -3.64 -2.32 -21.77
N HIS A 375 -2.47 -2.43 -21.12
CA HIS A 375 -1.24 -2.92 -21.75
C HIS A 375 -1.42 -4.34 -22.31
N GLN A 376 -1.90 -5.28 -21.50
CA GLN A 376 -2.13 -6.68 -21.89
C GLN A 376 -3.15 -6.84 -23.03
N ARG A 377 -4.07 -5.87 -23.20
CA ARG A 377 -5.08 -5.84 -24.27
C ARG A 377 -4.68 -5.05 -25.51
N GLY A 378 -3.40 -4.75 -25.67
CA GLY A 378 -2.89 -4.04 -26.83
C GLY A 378 -3.00 -2.52 -26.76
N GLY A 379 -2.96 -1.94 -25.56
CA GLY A 379 -2.77 -0.52 -25.31
C GLY A 379 -3.97 0.23 -24.73
N GLN A 380 -5.18 -0.34 -24.71
CA GLN A 380 -6.36 0.34 -24.16
C GLN A 380 -7.40 -0.58 -23.53
N THR A 381 -8.16 -0.05 -22.57
CA THR A 381 -9.36 -0.70 -22.02
C THR A 381 -10.38 0.31 -21.54
N MET A 382 -11.66 -0.05 -21.61
CA MET A 382 -12.77 0.68 -20.98
C MET A 382 -13.02 0.11 -19.59
N TRP A 383 -13.51 0.95 -18.67
CA TRP A 383 -13.86 0.49 -17.33
C TRP A 383 -15.21 1.07 -16.88
N PRO A 384 -16.10 0.31 -16.23
CA PRO A 384 -15.98 -1.14 -16.04
C PRO A 384 -15.89 -1.85 -17.39
N ALA A 385 -15.09 -2.93 -17.43
CA ALA A 385 -15.04 -3.77 -18.61
C ALA A 385 -16.45 -4.28 -18.88
N LYS A 386 -16.95 -4.10 -20.10
CA LYS A 386 -18.20 -4.75 -20.50
C LYS A 386 -17.94 -6.26 -20.47
N SER A 387 -18.74 -6.97 -19.66
CA SER A 387 -18.76 -8.43 -19.59
C SER A 387 -19.08 -9.03 -20.96
#